data_84ddca8b02f9abfde017d6f33897d2fe
#
_entry.id   84ddca8b02f9abfde017d6f33897d2fe
#
_cell.length_a   1.000
_cell.length_b   1.000
_cell.length_c   1.000
_cell.angle_alpha   90.00
_cell.angle_beta   90.00
_cell.angle_gamma   90.00
#
_symmetry.space_group_name_H-M   'P 1'
#
loop_
_entity.id
_entity.type
_entity.pdbx_description
1 polymer ?
#
loop_
_entity_poly.entity_id
_entity_poly.type
_entity_poly.pdbx_seq_one_letter_code
_entity_poly.pdbx_strand_id
1 'polypeptide(L)'
;SFAHYLGQQATVTFQWPTGTMFWNYVTDCPRAHRYIPDIEHMLALLARTKAQYINVMAYSCGSPLLASALNRLRARTPELDHEALQRRYRLGNVIFVASDVDLKTFARDHVQPALDLARQVIVYFSRIDRALGFSALLAGTSRLGQPDISDLTVEEIQRFAAGTRFQAVDVSDVRGAHEMGGMKGHGYWYANEIISTDVALSLRYPIP
;
A
#
# COMPACT_ATOMS: atom_id res chain seq x y z
N SER A 1 9.25 -12.64 -13.05
CA SER A 1 9.16 -12.09 -11.69
C SER A 1 9.23 -10.57 -11.76
N PHE A 2 8.39 -9.85 -11.01
CA PHE A 2 8.38 -8.38 -10.96
C PHE A 2 9.76 -7.81 -10.57
N ALA A 3 10.49 -8.49 -9.69
CA ALA A 3 11.86 -8.16 -9.33
C ALA A 3 12.82 -8.05 -10.53
N HIS A 4 12.57 -8.76 -11.62
CA HIS A 4 13.37 -8.67 -12.84
C HIS A 4 13.27 -7.27 -13.50
N TYR A 5 12.09 -6.66 -13.46
CA TYR A 5 11.85 -5.33 -14.03
C TYR A 5 12.40 -4.19 -13.16
N LEU A 6 12.69 -4.46 -11.89
CA LEU A 6 13.33 -3.50 -10.99
C LEU A 6 14.85 -3.37 -11.23
N GLY A 7 15.39 -4.13 -12.17
CA GLY A 7 16.80 -4.11 -12.49
C GLY A 7 17.65 -4.82 -11.44
N GLN A 8 18.83 -4.29 -11.13
CA GLN A 8 19.76 -4.88 -10.16
C GLN A 8 19.48 -4.47 -8.69
N GLN A 9 18.31 -3.95 -8.39
CA GLN A 9 17.94 -3.58 -7.02
C GLN A 9 17.68 -4.82 -6.18
N ALA A 10 18.16 -4.80 -4.93
CA ALA A 10 17.84 -5.86 -3.98
C ALA A 10 16.34 -5.83 -3.66
N THR A 11 15.67 -6.95 -3.83
CA THR A 11 14.24 -7.11 -3.58
C THR A 11 14.02 -8.10 -2.45
N VAL A 12 13.24 -7.70 -1.45
CA VAL A 12 12.80 -8.56 -0.35
C VAL A 12 11.28 -8.70 -0.43
N THR A 13 10.80 -9.94 -0.39
CA THR A 13 9.35 -10.22 -0.40
C THR A 13 8.94 -10.79 0.94
N PHE A 14 7.96 -10.14 1.59
CA PHE A 14 7.31 -10.68 2.77
C PHE A 14 6.07 -11.49 2.35
N GLN A 15 6.03 -12.75 2.75
CA GLN A 15 4.93 -13.66 2.45
C GLN A 15 4.48 -14.37 3.73
N TRP A 16 3.20 -14.69 3.78
CA TRP A 16 2.59 -15.49 4.85
C TRP A 16 1.75 -16.63 4.27
N PRO A 17 1.53 -17.70 5.03
CA PRO A 17 0.70 -18.81 4.57
C PRO A 17 -0.74 -18.36 4.27
N THR A 18 -1.20 -18.68 3.06
CA THR A 18 -2.57 -18.45 2.61
C THR A 18 -3.13 -19.74 2.01
N GLY A 19 -4.45 -19.92 2.10
CA GLY A 19 -5.13 -20.98 1.37
C GLY A 19 -5.14 -20.73 -0.14
N THR A 20 -5.36 -21.79 -0.91
CA THR A 20 -5.34 -21.73 -2.38
C THR A 20 -6.67 -21.33 -2.99
N MET A 21 -7.74 -21.30 -2.20
CA MET A 21 -9.09 -21.04 -2.68
C MET A 21 -9.52 -19.61 -2.35
N PHE A 22 -10.27 -19.00 -3.25
CA PHE A 22 -10.71 -17.61 -3.11
C PHE A 22 -11.46 -17.31 -1.79
N TRP A 23 -12.33 -18.20 -1.34
CA TRP A 23 -13.06 -18.01 -0.07
C TRP A 23 -12.14 -18.03 1.17
N ASN A 24 -10.91 -18.53 1.04
CA ASN A 24 -9.93 -18.43 2.12
C ASN A 24 -9.55 -16.97 2.42
N TYR A 25 -9.75 -16.06 1.46
CA TYR A 25 -9.55 -14.62 1.65
C TYR A 25 -10.26 -14.09 2.91
N VAL A 26 -11.51 -14.47 3.14
CA VAL A 26 -12.31 -14.00 4.29
C VAL A 26 -11.68 -14.41 5.63
N THR A 27 -10.94 -15.50 5.65
CA THR A 27 -10.27 -16.02 6.88
C THR A 27 -8.80 -15.67 6.92
N ASP A 28 -8.11 -15.67 5.79
CA ASP A 28 -6.66 -15.52 5.73
C ASP A 28 -6.22 -14.06 5.91
N CYS A 29 -6.97 -13.09 5.39
CA CYS A 29 -6.65 -11.68 5.58
C CYS A 29 -6.73 -11.25 7.06
N PRO A 30 -7.78 -11.56 7.83
CA PRO A 30 -7.78 -11.29 9.27
C PRO A 30 -6.68 -12.05 10.02
N ARG A 31 -6.41 -13.31 9.66
CA ARG A 31 -5.34 -14.11 10.30
C ARG A 31 -3.95 -13.53 10.04
N ALA A 32 -3.74 -12.87 8.90
CA ALA A 32 -2.46 -12.26 8.55
C ALA A 32 -2.06 -11.13 9.50
N HIS A 33 -2.99 -10.51 10.22
CA HIS A 33 -2.70 -9.43 11.17
C HIS A 33 -1.70 -9.84 12.27
N ARG A 34 -1.60 -11.13 12.60
CA ARG A 34 -0.58 -11.64 13.54
C ARG A 34 0.86 -11.38 13.07
N TYR A 35 1.08 -11.17 11.76
CA TYR A 35 2.40 -10.91 11.18
C TYR A 35 2.76 -9.42 11.11
N ILE A 36 1.92 -8.52 11.60
CA ILE A 36 2.22 -7.08 11.67
C ILE A 36 3.55 -6.81 12.40
N PRO A 37 3.85 -7.44 13.56
CA PRO A 37 5.13 -7.27 14.25
C PRO A 37 6.32 -7.72 13.41
N ASP A 38 6.16 -8.76 12.58
CA ASP A 38 7.23 -9.28 11.72
C ASP A 38 7.54 -8.30 10.57
N ILE A 39 6.51 -7.66 9.99
CA ILE A 39 6.69 -6.60 8.98
C ILE A 39 7.38 -5.39 9.60
N GLU A 40 6.97 -4.96 10.77
CA GLU A 40 7.62 -3.90 11.52
C GLU A 40 9.09 -4.21 11.76
N HIS A 41 9.40 -5.44 12.22
CA HIS A 41 10.76 -5.90 12.44
C HIS A 41 11.57 -5.94 11.15
N MET A 42 11.01 -6.44 10.06
CA MET A 42 11.64 -6.46 8.73
C MET A 42 12.01 -5.05 8.28
N LEU A 43 11.11 -4.08 8.38
CA LEU A 43 11.38 -2.69 8.01
C LEU A 43 12.51 -2.10 8.86
N ALA A 44 12.51 -2.37 10.17
CA ALA A 44 13.57 -1.94 11.07
C ALA A 44 14.93 -2.58 10.74
N LEU A 45 14.96 -3.85 10.32
CA LEU A 45 16.18 -4.53 9.85
C LEU A 45 16.68 -3.93 8.54
N LEU A 46 15.80 -3.72 7.56
CA LEU A 46 16.14 -3.09 6.28
C LEU A 46 16.73 -1.70 6.49
N ALA A 47 16.19 -0.94 7.45
CA ALA A 47 16.72 0.36 7.83
C ALA A 47 18.18 0.33 8.36
N ARG A 48 18.68 -0.83 8.79
CA ARG A 48 20.07 -1.03 9.25
C ARG A 48 21.04 -1.40 8.11
N THR A 49 20.53 -1.64 6.91
CA THR A 49 21.36 -1.94 5.73
C THR A 49 22.03 -0.69 5.17
N LYS A 50 22.84 -0.85 4.12
CA LYS A 50 23.45 0.28 3.39
C LYS A 50 22.57 0.84 2.27
N ALA A 51 21.32 0.40 2.16
CA ALA A 51 20.40 0.91 1.15
C ALA A 51 20.19 2.42 1.33
N GLN A 52 20.24 3.17 0.25
CA GLN A 52 19.98 4.61 0.28
C GLN A 52 18.51 4.91 0.61
N TYR A 53 17.62 4.17 -0.04
CA TYR A 53 16.18 4.22 0.17
C TYR A 53 15.60 2.81 0.19
N ILE A 54 14.50 2.66 0.94
CA ILE A 54 13.71 1.44 1.02
C ILE A 54 12.34 1.79 0.48
N ASN A 55 12.07 1.40 -0.77
CA ASN A 55 10.74 1.53 -1.33
C ASN A 55 9.92 0.29 -0.97
N VAL A 56 8.68 0.50 -0.56
CA VAL A 56 7.82 -0.57 -0.06
C VAL A 56 6.52 -0.57 -0.86
N MET A 57 6.10 -1.76 -1.29
CA MET A 57 4.82 -1.93 -1.95
C MET A 57 3.99 -2.97 -1.20
N ALA A 58 2.74 -2.64 -0.93
CA ALA A 58 1.76 -3.58 -0.40
C ALA A 58 0.60 -3.74 -1.37
N TYR A 59 0.19 -4.99 -1.56
CA TYR A 59 -0.90 -5.37 -2.44
C TYR A 59 -2.04 -6.02 -1.66
N SER A 60 -3.28 -5.61 -1.96
CA SER A 60 -4.49 -6.23 -1.42
C SER A 60 -4.46 -6.36 0.10
N CYS A 61 -4.65 -7.56 0.64
CA CYS A 61 -4.56 -7.90 2.08
C CYS A 61 -3.21 -7.56 2.74
N GLY A 62 -2.13 -7.36 1.97
CA GLY A 62 -0.86 -6.88 2.51
C GLY A 62 -0.91 -5.44 2.96
N SER A 63 -1.83 -4.66 2.43
CA SER A 63 -1.95 -3.23 2.71
C SER A 63 -2.34 -2.91 4.15
N PRO A 64 -3.36 -3.55 4.77
CA PRO A 64 -3.68 -3.35 6.19
C PRO A 64 -2.50 -3.69 7.11
N LEU A 65 -1.72 -4.71 6.74
CA LEU A 65 -0.57 -5.13 7.53
C LEU A 65 0.53 -4.07 7.48
N LEU A 66 0.86 -3.59 6.28
CA LEU A 66 1.86 -2.53 6.11
C LEU A 66 1.43 -1.24 6.81
N ALA A 67 0.18 -0.79 6.60
CA ALA A 67 -0.34 0.41 7.24
C ALA A 67 -0.24 0.35 8.77
N SER A 68 -0.62 -0.80 9.35
CA SER A 68 -0.50 -1.05 10.79
C SER A 68 0.96 -1.11 11.27
N ALA A 69 1.86 -1.71 10.49
CA ALA A 69 3.28 -1.75 10.83
C ALA A 69 3.92 -0.35 10.82
N LEU A 70 3.54 0.51 9.85
CA LEU A 70 3.97 1.91 9.83
C LEU A 70 3.47 2.69 11.05
N ASN A 71 2.20 2.50 11.46
CA ASN A 71 1.68 3.09 12.69
C ASN A 71 2.51 2.69 13.91
N ARG A 72 2.87 1.41 14.02
CA ARG A 72 3.68 0.92 15.15
C ARG A 72 5.09 1.51 15.14
N LEU A 73 5.73 1.61 13.96
CA LEU A 73 7.04 2.26 13.84
C LEU A 73 6.97 3.73 14.25
N ARG A 74 5.94 4.46 13.79
CA ARG A 74 5.73 5.87 14.16
C ARG A 74 5.48 6.05 15.65
N ALA A 75 4.65 5.19 16.23
CA ALA A 75 4.31 5.24 17.67
C ALA A 75 5.51 4.98 18.59
N ARG A 76 6.54 4.26 18.10
CA ARG A 76 7.77 4.01 18.88
C ARG A 76 8.75 5.19 18.90
N THR A 77 8.50 6.20 18.07
CA THR A 77 9.39 7.35 17.90
C THR A 77 8.59 8.65 17.81
N PRO A 78 7.70 8.91 18.79
CA PRO A 78 6.79 10.06 18.75
C PRO A 78 7.52 11.40 18.78
N GLU A 79 8.74 11.42 19.31
CA GLU A 79 9.59 12.61 19.45
C GLU A 79 10.32 13.00 18.15
N LEU A 80 10.38 12.10 17.16
CA LEU A 80 11.12 12.36 15.93
C LEU A 80 10.26 13.10 14.91
N ASP A 81 10.85 14.14 14.32
CA ASP A 81 10.28 14.80 13.15
C ASP A 81 10.49 13.99 11.85
N HIS A 82 9.90 14.47 10.74
CA HIS A 82 9.99 13.79 9.45
C HIS A 82 11.46 13.57 8.99
N GLU A 83 12.33 14.55 9.15
CA GLU A 83 13.73 14.41 8.72
C GLU A 83 14.49 13.37 9.55
N ALA A 84 14.27 13.33 10.86
CA ALA A 84 14.86 12.33 11.73
C ALA A 84 14.32 10.93 11.43
N LEU A 85 13.02 10.80 11.14
CA LEU A 85 12.40 9.55 10.70
C LEU A 85 12.97 9.09 9.35
N GLN A 86 13.18 10.01 8.39
CA GLN A 86 13.81 9.71 7.12
C GLN A 86 15.26 9.25 7.28
N ARG A 87 16.05 9.89 8.15
CA ARG A 87 17.41 9.43 8.48
C ARG A 87 17.41 8.04 9.12
N ARG A 88 16.44 7.76 9.99
CA ARG A 88 16.33 6.50 10.74
C ARG A 88 15.86 5.34 9.88
N TYR A 89 14.75 5.49 9.16
CA TYR A 89 14.07 4.40 8.44
C TYR A 89 14.35 4.41 6.95
N ARG A 90 14.67 5.54 6.36
CA ARG A 90 14.98 5.74 4.94
C ARG A 90 13.88 5.20 4.00
N LEU A 91 12.62 5.27 4.44
CA LEU A 91 11.50 4.88 3.60
C LEU A 91 11.35 5.90 2.47
N GLY A 92 11.53 5.42 1.25
CA GLY A 92 11.30 6.20 0.03
C GLY A 92 9.81 6.23 -0.30
N ASN A 93 9.42 5.59 -1.40
CA ASN A 93 8.03 5.48 -1.79
C ASN A 93 7.36 4.32 -1.05
N VAL A 94 6.24 4.59 -0.40
CA VAL A 94 5.33 3.59 0.16
C VAL A 94 4.11 3.52 -0.75
N ILE A 95 3.93 2.37 -1.40
CA ILE A 95 2.95 2.18 -2.45
C ILE A 95 1.89 1.18 -1.99
N PHE A 96 0.64 1.59 -2.05
CA PHE A 96 -0.53 0.74 -1.82
C PHE A 96 -1.22 0.47 -3.16
N VAL A 97 -1.35 -0.81 -3.52
CA VAL A 97 -1.95 -1.22 -4.79
C VAL A 97 -3.13 -2.14 -4.53
N ALA A 98 -4.28 -1.84 -5.13
CA ALA A 98 -5.53 -2.58 -4.92
C ALA A 98 -5.78 -2.84 -3.42
N SER A 99 -5.61 -1.81 -2.61
CA SER A 99 -5.51 -1.89 -1.16
C SER A 99 -6.82 -2.25 -0.49
N ASP A 100 -6.80 -3.29 0.35
CA ASP A 100 -7.96 -3.74 1.13
C ASP A 100 -8.05 -3.05 2.52
N VAL A 101 -7.38 -1.92 2.70
CA VAL A 101 -7.55 -1.10 3.90
C VAL A 101 -8.91 -0.39 3.84
N ASP A 102 -9.62 -0.37 4.96
CA ASP A 102 -10.81 0.47 5.12
C ASP A 102 -10.46 1.94 4.88
N LEU A 103 -11.21 2.61 3.99
CA LEU A 103 -10.90 3.97 3.55
C LEU A 103 -10.93 4.97 4.70
N LYS A 104 -11.95 4.91 5.58
CA LYS A 104 -12.06 5.81 6.75
C LYS A 104 -10.95 5.57 7.74
N THR A 105 -10.66 4.30 8.02
CA THR A 105 -9.56 3.92 8.91
C THR A 105 -8.22 4.40 8.36
N PHE A 106 -7.99 4.30 7.04
CA PHE A 106 -6.77 4.82 6.43
C PHE A 106 -6.67 6.35 6.59
N ALA A 107 -7.73 7.07 6.26
CA ALA A 107 -7.78 8.53 6.37
C ALA A 107 -7.57 9.03 7.81
N ARG A 108 -8.17 8.32 8.79
CA ARG A 108 -8.12 8.73 10.18
C ARG A 108 -6.81 8.34 10.88
N ASP A 109 -6.35 7.09 10.66
CA ASP A 109 -5.37 6.47 11.54
C ASP A 109 -4.03 6.14 10.83
N HIS A 110 -4.00 6.02 9.49
CA HIS A 110 -2.83 5.47 8.78
C HIS A 110 -2.13 6.46 7.86
N VAL A 111 -2.84 7.41 7.27
CA VAL A 111 -2.26 8.32 6.27
C VAL A 111 -1.14 9.18 6.88
N GLN A 112 -1.38 9.76 8.06
CA GLN A 112 -0.38 10.63 8.69
C GLN A 112 0.87 9.87 9.14
N PRO A 113 0.79 8.73 9.86
CA PRO A 113 1.96 7.91 10.16
C PRO A 113 2.75 7.47 8.92
N ALA A 114 2.07 7.12 7.83
CA ALA A 114 2.73 6.78 6.58
C ALA A 114 3.47 7.99 5.97
N LEU A 115 2.85 9.17 5.95
CA LEU A 115 3.47 10.42 5.48
C LEU A 115 4.62 10.88 6.36
N ASP A 116 4.55 10.66 7.67
CA ASP A 116 5.64 10.99 8.59
C ASP A 116 6.90 10.14 8.30
N LEU A 117 6.70 8.86 7.98
CA LEU A 117 7.78 7.89 7.78
C LEU A 117 8.32 7.86 6.35
N ALA A 118 7.49 8.10 5.34
CA ALA A 118 7.84 7.96 3.93
C ALA A 118 8.17 9.31 3.28
N ARG A 119 9.01 9.28 2.25
CA ARG A 119 9.18 10.45 1.36
C ARG A 119 7.90 10.73 0.59
N GLN A 120 7.22 9.66 0.16
CA GLN A 120 5.98 9.74 -0.57
C GLN A 120 5.09 8.51 -0.30
N VAL A 121 3.81 8.73 -0.27
CA VAL A 121 2.78 7.68 -0.21
C VAL A 121 1.99 7.71 -1.52
N ILE A 122 1.92 6.58 -2.21
CA ILE A 122 1.24 6.45 -3.50
C ILE A 122 0.16 5.37 -3.36
N VAL A 123 -1.04 5.68 -3.78
CA VAL A 123 -2.16 4.75 -3.79
C VAL A 123 -2.64 4.54 -5.22
N TYR A 124 -2.49 3.33 -5.75
CA TYR A 124 -3.13 2.91 -6.99
C TYR A 124 -4.49 2.30 -6.68
N PHE A 125 -5.53 2.85 -7.27
CA PHE A 125 -6.90 2.38 -7.04
C PHE A 125 -7.69 2.23 -8.33
N SER A 126 -8.73 1.40 -8.28
CA SER A 126 -9.66 1.21 -9.39
C SER A 126 -11.09 1.16 -8.88
N ARG A 127 -11.94 2.02 -9.40
CA ARG A 127 -13.38 2.06 -9.08
C ARG A 127 -14.15 0.83 -9.54
N ILE A 128 -13.54 0.00 -10.41
CA ILE A 128 -14.16 -1.19 -10.97
C ILE A 128 -13.48 -2.51 -10.53
N ASP A 129 -12.68 -2.48 -9.46
CA ASP A 129 -12.09 -3.66 -8.83
C ASP A 129 -13.17 -4.48 -8.12
N ARG A 130 -13.58 -5.60 -8.73
CA ARG A 130 -14.70 -6.42 -8.22
C ARG A 130 -14.35 -7.17 -6.94
N ALA A 131 -13.07 -7.48 -6.72
CA ALA A 131 -12.65 -8.15 -5.49
C ALA A 131 -12.79 -7.22 -4.29
N LEU A 132 -12.36 -5.97 -4.44
CA LEU A 132 -12.52 -4.96 -3.41
C LEU A 132 -13.98 -4.55 -3.23
N GLY A 133 -14.76 -4.52 -4.31
CA GLY A 133 -16.21 -4.31 -4.23
C GLY A 133 -16.92 -5.39 -3.38
N PHE A 134 -16.50 -6.66 -3.52
CA PHE A 134 -16.98 -7.74 -2.66
C PHE A 134 -16.51 -7.58 -1.21
N SER A 135 -15.23 -7.22 -1.00
CA SER A 135 -14.70 -6.93 0.33
C SER A 135 -15.44 -5.77 1.01
N ALA A 136 -15.69 -4.69 0.27
CA ALA A 136 -16.43 -3.53 0.76
C ALA A 136 -17.87 -3.90 1.17
N LEU A 137 -18.55 -4.74 0.36
CA LEU A 137 -19.89 -5.22 0.66
C LEU A 137 -19.92 -6.03 1.97
N LEU A 138 -18.95 -6.92 2.18
CA LEU A 138 -18.86 -7.73 3.40
C LEU A 138 -18.58 -6.90 4.64
N ALA A 139 -17.77 -5.85 4.49
CA ALA A 139 -17.35 -5.00 5.61
C ALA A 139 -18.26 -3.80 5.87
N GLY A 140 -19.15 -3.47 4.91
CA GLY A 140 -20.04 -2.30 5.00
C GLY A 140 -19.33 -0.96 4.83
N THR A 141 -18.09 -0.93 4.31
CA THR A 141 -17.28 0.27 4.14
C THR A 141 -16.44 0.17 2.86
N SER A 142 -16.16 1.30 2.20
CA SER A 142 -15.32 1.33 1.02
C SER A 142 -13.84 1.03 1.35
N ARG A 143 -13.12 0.56 0.33
CA ARG A 143 -11.69 0.22 0.44
C ARG A 143 -10.82 1.28 -0.19
N LEU A 144 -9.62 1.48 0.35
CA LEU A 144 -8.65 2.42 -0.20
C LEU A 144 -8.33 2.15 -1.68
N GLY A 145 -8.30 0.88 -2.09
CA GLY A 145 -8.07 0.47 -3.48
C GLY A 145 -9.32 0.54 -4.38
N GLN A 146 -10.50 0.80 -3.79
CA GLN A 146 -11.77 1.10 -4.48
C GLN A 146 -12.53 2.14 -3.66
N PRO A 147 -12.07 3.39 -3.65
CA PRO A 147 -12.60 4.41 -2.77
C PRO A 147 -13.97 4.93 -3.24
N ASP A 148 -14.86 5.14 -2.28
CA ASP A 148 -16.00 6.03 -2.41
C ASP A 148 -15.74 7.27 -1.55
N ILE A 149 -15.47 8.41 -2.20
CA ILE A 149 -15.12 9.66 -1.51
C ILE A 149 -16.29 10.17 -0.67
N SER A 150 -17.53 9.80 -0.99
CA SER A 150 -18.71 10.18 -0.19
C SER A 150 -18.73 9.55 1.21
N ASP A 151 -17.91 8.52 1.43
CA ASP A 151 -17.71 7.91 2.75
C ASP A 151 -16.86 8.78 3.69
N LEU A 152 -16.13 9.78 3.17
CA LEU A 152 -15.21 10.60 3.94
C LEU A 152 -15.82 11.93 4.35
N THR A 153 -15.45 12.41 5.54
CA THR A 153 -15.71 13.77 5.96
C THR A 153 -14.76 14.76 5.27
N VAL A 154 -15.09 16.05 5.33
CA VAL A 154 -14.24 17.12 4.76
C VAL A 154 -12.85 17.10 5.43
N GLU A 155 -12.79 16.89 6.74
CA GLU A 155 -11.52 16.82 7.49
C GLU A 155 -10.67 15.62 7.07
N GLU A 156 -11.30 14.47 6.79
CA GLU A 156 -10.60 13.28 6.31
C GLU A 156 -10.07 13.49 4.89
N ILE A 157 -10.82 14.13 4.00
CA ILE A 157 -10.37 14.52 2.66
C ILE A 157 -9.18 15.49 2.75
N GLN A 158 -9.24 16.47 3.63
CA GLN A 158 -8.17 17.43 3.83
C GLN A 158 -6.85 16.78 4.27
N ARG A 159 -6.88 15.68 5.03
CA ARG A 159 -5.67 14.94 5.41
C ARG A 159 -4.93 14.36 4.20
N PHE A 160 -5.63 13.92 3.17
CA PHE A 160 -5.01 13.50 1.90
C PHE A 160 -4.44 14.68 1.12
N ALA A 161 -5.11 15.83 1.18
CA ALA A 161 -4.73 17.04 0.44
C ALA A 161 -3.67 17.90 1.15
N ALA A 162 -3.37 17.61 2.43
CA ALA A 162 -2.51 18.45 3.27
C ALA A 162 -1.03 18.50 2.88
N GLY A 163 -0.63 17.81 1.79
CA GLY A 163 0.78 17.85 1.35
C GLY A 163 0.99 17.26 -0.04
N THR A 164 2.11 17.65 -0.65
CA THR A 164 2.56 17.16 -1.96
C THR A 164 3.09 15.72 -1.92
N ARG A 165 3.16 15.12 -0.73
CA ARG A 165 3.75 13.78 -0.53
C ARG A 165 2.74 12.63 -0.58
N PHE A 166 1.47 12.91 -0.85
CA PHE A 166 0.43 11.91 -1.10
C PHE A 166 -0.01 11.97 -2.56
N GLN A 167 -0.05 10.82 -3.22
CA GLN A 167 -0.55 10.68 -4.58
C GLN A 167 -1.60 9.58 -4.65
N ALA A 168 -2.70 9.86 -5.33
CA ALA A 168 -3.73 8.89 -5.68
C ALA A 168 -3.76 8.72 -7.21
N VAL A 169 -3.55 7.51 -7.69
CA VAL A 169 -3.49 7.15 -9.11
C VAL A 169 -4.72 6.34 -9.46
N ASP A 170 -5.65 6.94 -10.17
CA ASP A 170 -6.85 6.25 -10.68
C ASP A 170 -6.50 5.49 -11.97
N VAL A 171 -6.60 4.16 -11.91
CA VAL A 171 -6.35 3.29 -13.06
C VAL A 171 -7.63 2.73 -13.65
N SER A 172 -8.80 3.24 -13.25
CA SER A 172 -10.11 2.71 -13.67
C SER A 172 -10.31 2.71 -15.18
N ASP A 173 -9.80 3.76 -15.84
CA ASP A 173 -10.00 3.98 -17.27
C ASP A 173 -8.80 3.54 -18.13
N VAL A 174 -7.79 2.87 -17.53
CA VAL A 174 -6.66 2.35 -18.28
C VAL A 174 -7.10 1.15 -19.12
N ARG A 175 -6.93 1.25 -20.43
CA ARG A 175 -7.35 0.23 -21.39
C ARG A 175 -6.75 -1.14 -21.04
N GLY A 176 -7.60 -2.16 -20.98
CA GLY A 176 -7.20 -3.55 -20.68
C GLY A 176 -6.87 -3.82 -19.20
N ALA A 177 -6.92 -2.84 -18.32
CA ALA A 177 -6.58 -3.03 -16.90
C ALA A 177 -7.46 -4.06 -16.19
N HIS A 178 -8.71 -4.24 -16.64
CA HIS A 178 -9.72 -5.06 -15.97
C HIS A 178 -10.06 -6.35 -16.70
N GLU A 179 -9.46 -6.58 -17.87
CA GLU A 179 -9.73 -7.76 -18.70
C GLU A 179 -8.91 -8.97 -18.26
N MET A 180 -7.73 -8.73 -17.67
CA MET A 180 -6.76 -9.74 -17.26
C MET A 180 -6.40 -9.61 -15.77
N GLY A 181 -5.77 -10.65 -15.25
CA GLY A 181 -5.33 -10.68 -13.85
C GLY A 181 -6.44 -11.07 -12.89
N GLY A 182 -6.25 -12.19 -12.19
CA GLY A 182 -7.18 -12.91 -11.32
C GLY A 182 -8.28 -12.09 -10.67
N MET A 183 -9.43 -12.72 -10.37
CA MET A 183 -10.60 -12.05 -9.81
C MET A 183 -11.00 -10.75 -10.52
N LYS A 184 -11.18 -10.83 -11.86
CA LYS A 184 -11.84 -9.80 -12.68
C LYS A 184 -11.45 -8.36 -12.29
N GLY A 185 -10.19 -8.00 -12.55
CA GLY A 185 -9.70 -6.63 -12.40
C GLY A 185 -8.90 -6.34 -11.14
N HIS A 186 -8.73 -7.27 -10.21
CA HIS A 186 -7.92 -7.06 -9.01
C HIS A 186 -6.40 -7.11 -9.28
N GLY A 187 -6.00 -7.80 -10.35
CA GLY A 187 -4.60 -7.95 -10.76
C GLY A 187 -4.11 -6.90 -11.74
N TYR A 188 -4.76 -5.78 -11.89
CA TYR A 188 -4.45 -4.76 -12.89
C TYR A 188 -2.97 -4.33 -12.89
N TRP A 189 -2.34 -4.27 -11.72
CA TRP A 189 -0.98 -3.76 -11.58
C TRP A 189 0.10 -4.69 -12.15
N TYR A 190 -0.15 -6.00 -12.22
CA TYR A 190 0.80 -6.97 -12.81
C TYR A 190 0.35 -7.51 -14.17
N ALA A 191 -0.92 -7.34 -14.52
CA ALA A 191 -1.51 -7.84 -15.75
C ALA A 191 -1.56 -6.80 -16.87
N ASN A 192 -1.45 -5.50 -16.54
CA ASN A 192 -1.45 -4.41 -17.50
C ASN A 192 -0.06 -3.79 -17.61
N GLU A 193 0.50 -3.70 -18.82
CA GLU A 193 1.86 -3.22 -19.07
C GLU A 193 2.05 -1.75 -18.68
N ILE A 194 1.04 -0.90 -18.89
CA ILE A 194 1.12 0.52 -18.57
C ILE A 194 1.22 0.69 -17.06
N ILE A 195 0.30 0.05 -16.33
CA ILE A 195 0.23 0.17 -14.87
C ILE A 195 1.45 -0.48 -14.21
N SER A 196 1.84 -1.68 -14.66
CA SER A 196 3.02 -2.35 -14.11
C SER A 196 4.31 -1.58 -14.35
N THR A 197 4.43 -0.90 -15.49
CA THR A 197 5.56 -0.02 -15.78
C THR A 197 5.57 1.20 -14.85
N ASP A 198 4.44 1.85 -14.66
CA ASP A 198 4.31 3.00 -13.78
C ASP A 198 4.63 2.65 -12.31
N VAL A 199 4.08 1.53 -11.81
CA VAL A 199 4.41 0.99 -10.48
C VAL A 199 5.91 0.67 -10.36
N ALA A 200 6.51 0.05 -11.40
CA ALA A 200 7.94 -0.26 -11.40
C ALA A 200 8.81 0.99 -11.39
N LEU A 201 8.43 2.02 -12.15
CA LEU A 201 9.12 3.33 -12.15
C LEU A 201 8.99 4.00 -10.79
N SER A 202 7.81 3.99 -10.19
CA SER A 202 7.56 4.54 -8.84
C SER A 202 8.36 3.80 -7.74
N LEU A 203 8.65 2.50 -7.93
CA LEU A 203 9.54 1.75 -7.02
C LEU A 203 11.03 2.00 -7.29
N ARG A 204 11.39 2.38 -8.51
CA ARG A 204 12.79 2.52 -8.93
C ARG A 204 13.32 3.93 -8.75
N TYR A 205 12.51 4.92 -9.00
CA TYR A 205 12.92 6.31 -9.00
C TYR A 205 12.18 7.09 -7.92
N PRO A 206 12.88 7.96 -7.16
CA PRO A 206 12.19 8.92 -6.33
C PRO A 206 11.39 9.86 -7.25
N ILE A 207 10.12 10.05 -6.94
CA ILE A 207 9.34 11.08 -7.60
C ILE A 207 9.84 12.43 -7.07
N PRO A 208 10.14 13.40 -7.94
CA PRO A 208 10.68 14.70 -7.54
C PRO A 208 9.74 15.51 -6.68
#